data_0d42c0aff41c8dfb1fe0ef5bee59849a
#
_entry.id   0d42c0aff41c8dfb1fe0ef5bee59849a
#
_cell.length_a   1.000
_cell.length_b   1.000
_cell.length_c   1.000
_cell.angle_alpha   90.00
_cell.angle_beta   90.00
_cell.angle_gamma   90.00
#
_symmetry.space_group_name_H-M   'P 1'
#
loop_
_entity.id
_entity.type
_entity.pdbx_description
1 polymer ?
#
loop_
_entity_poly.entity_id
_entity_poly.type
_entity_poly.pdbx_seq_one_letter_code
_entity_poly.pdbx_strand_id
1 'polypeptide(L)'
;MKQAVWLAAALMMLLPLGKVYSKERSERENNTLRIMSYNIRNGRGMDDMTDFRRTAEVINKVCPDVVAVQELDSVTGRSGGKDVLREIAGLTLMHHIYAPAIDYDGGKYGIGMLSKEKPLGYRYLSLPGREEARALLVVEFEKYIYCCTHLSLTEEDRMLSLPVIRQVAASANKPFFIAGDMNAHPDSEFIRQLKNDFVILTDMEKPTFPADKPDETLDYIAAYAKDTVAFTRTSSRVWEEPAASDHRPIFTLSLIHISEP
;
A
#
# COMPACT_ATOMS: atom_id res chain seq x y z
N MET A 1 -51.03 -42.79 50.15
CA MET A 1 -49.80 -43.06 49.34
C MET A 1 -49.59 -41.87 48.36
N LYS A 2 -48.63 -41.03 48.72
CA LYS A 2 -48.27 -39.81 47.92
C LYS A 2 -46.93 -40.08 47.23
N GLN A 3 -46.92 -40.15 45.91
CA GLN A 3 -45.71 -40.25 45.11
C GLN A 3 -45.11 -38.84 44.97
N ALA A 4 -43.87 -38.68 45.39
CA ALA A 4 -43.07 -37.47 45.18
C ALA A 4 -42.38 -37.59 43.84
N VAL A 5 -42.67 -36.66 42.93
CA VAL A 5 -42.02 -36.52 41.66
C VAL A 5 -40.80 -35.57 41.89
N TRP A 6 -39.60 -36.05 41.65
CA TRP A 6 -38.37 -35.24 41.62
C TRP A 6 -38.22 -34.63 40.25
N LEU A 7 -38.39 -33.30 40.14
CA LEU A 7 -37.96 -32.53 38.99
C LEU A 7 -36.47 -32.23 39.14
N ALA A 8 -35.66 -32.87 38.30
CA ALA A 8 -34.27 -32.48 38.11
C ALA A 8 -34.22 -31.26 37.22
N ALA A 9 -33.94 -30.08 37.78
CA ALA A 9 -33.68 -28.89 37.01
C ALA A 9 -32.25 -28.96 36.45
N ALA A 10 -32.12 -29.27 35.14
CA ALA A 10 -30.85 -29.13 34.41
C ALA A 10 -30.59 -27.62 34.20
N LEU A 11 -29.73 -27.06 35.04
CA LEU A 11 -29.21 -25.70 34.84
C LEU A 11 -28.19 -25.72 33.68
N MET A 12 -28.69 -25.51 32.45
CA MET A 12 -27.83 -25.29 31.28
C MET A 12 -27.15 -23.94 31.45
N MET A 13 -25.84 -23.93 31.77
CA MET A 13 -25.03 -22.74 31.72
C MET A 13 -24.94 -22.30 30.24
N LEU A 14 -25.78 -21.35 29.87
CA LEU A 14 -25.65 -20.58 28.66
C LEU A 14 -24.43 -19.66 28.82
N LEU A 15 -23.25 -20.15 28.47
CA LEU A 15 -22.09 -19.28 28.23
C LEU A 15 -22.48 -18.28 27.15
N PRO A 16 -22.11 -17.00 27.28
CA PRO A 16 -22.55 -15.98 26.35
C PRO A 16 -21.79 -16.13 25.02
N LEU A 17 -22.31 -16.98 24.13
CA LEU A 17 -21.84 -17.12 22.73
C LEU A 17 -21.69 -15.76 22.04
N GLY A 18 -22.53 -14.78 22.38
CA GLY A 18 -22.46 -13.43 21.81
C GLY A 18 -21.17 -12.67 22.15
N LYS A 19 -20.55 -12.92 23.31
CA LYS A 19 -19.28 -12.25 23.68
C LYS A 19 -18.08 -12.85 22.95
N VAL A 20 -18.09 -14.15 22.66
CA VAL A 20 -17.03 -14.82 21.89
C VAL A 20 -17.08 -14.37 20.44
N TYR A 21 -18.27 -14.37 19.82
CA TYR A 21 -18.44 -13.88 18.44
C TYR A 21 -18.11 -12.39 18.27
N SER A 22 -18.44 -11.55 19.24
CA SER A 22 -18.11 -10.12 19.21
C SER A 22 -16.60 -9.87 19.39
N LYS A 23 -15.92 -10.66 20.20
CA LYS A 23 -14.47 -10.57 20.40
C LYS A 23 -13.70 -11.03 19.15
N GLU A 24 -14.06 -12.17 18.57
CA GLU A 24 -13.45 -12.67 17.32
C GLU A 24 -13.70 -11.73 16.12
N ARG A 25 -14.89 -11.13 16.03
CA ARG A 25 -15.19 -10.14 14.99
C ARG A 25 -14.36 -8.86 15.20
N SER A 26 -14.24 -8.36 16.42
CA SER A 26 -13.42 -7.20 16.77
C SER A 26 -11.92 -7.47 16.54
N GLU A 27 -11.43 -8.66 16.85
CA GLU A 27 -10.03 -9.06 16.59
C GLU A 27 -9.75 -9.19 15.07
N ARG A 28 -10.69 -9.71 14.29
CA ARG A 28 -10.57 -9.74 12.82
C ARG A 28 -10.59 -8.34 12.22
N GLU A 29 -11.46 -7.46 12.68
CA GLU A 29 -11.52 -6.05 12.25
C GLU A 29 -10.22 -5.31 12.61
N ASN A 30 -9.64 -5.56 13.79
CA ASN A 30 -8.39 -4.95 14.26
C ASN A 30 -7.12 -5.49 13.56
N ASN A 31 -7.21 -6.63 12.88
CA ASN A 31 -6.09 -7.24 12.15
C ASN A 31 -6.22 -7.12 10.63
N THR A 32 -7.24 -6.44 10.14
CA THR A 32 -7.41 -6.20 8.71
C THR A 32 -6.68 -4.93 8.31
N LEU A 33 -5.80 -5.01 7.34
CA LEU A 33 -5.04 -3.90 6.78
C LEU A 33 -5.43 -3.67 5.33
N ARG A 34 -5.87 -2.46 5.01
CA ARG A 34 -6.11 -2.02 3.62
C ARG A 34 -4.91 -1.21 3.14
N ILE A 35 -4.14 -1.82 2.26
CA ILE A 35 -2.93 -1.24 1.66
C ILE A 35 -3.28 -0.74 0.26
N MET A 36 -2.83 0.46 -0.09
CA MET A 36 -3.08 1.10 -1.39
C MET A 36 -1.77 1.57 -2.02
N SER A 37 -1.68 1.54 -3.35
CA SER A 37 -0.68 2.24 -4.14
C SER A 37 -1.35 3.14 -5.16
N TYR A 38 -0.80 4.34 -5.37
CA TYR A 38 -1.34 5.30 -6.32
C TYR A 38 -0.27 6.22 -6.89
N ASN A 39 0.05 6.05 -8.17
CA ASN A 39 0.78 7.06 -8.94
C ASN A 39 -0.21 8.20 -9.24
N ILE A 40 0.06 9.39 -8.73
CA ILE A 40 -0.88 10.52 -8.77
C ILE A 40 -0.52 11.57 -9.83
N ARG A 41 0.52 11.34 -10.63
CA ARG A 41 0.98 12.30 -11.65
C ARG A 41 1.06 13.73 -11.08
N ASN A 42 1.70 13.92 -9.93
CA ASN A 42 1.76 15.18 -9.16
C ASN A 42 0.40 15.89 -8.94
N GLY A 43 -0.69 15.13 -8.87
CA GLY A 43 -2.07 15.64 -8.73
C GLY A 43 -2.69 16.16 -10.03
N ARG A 44 -2.05 15.90 -11.18
CA ARG A 44 -2.53 16.28 -12.51
C ARG A 44 -3.44 15.20 -13.09
N GLY A 45 -4.68 15.56 -13.37
CA GLY A 45 -5.65 14.65 -13.98
C GLY A 45 -5.46 14.47 -15.49
N MET A 46 -6.31 13.63 -16.08
CA MET A 46 -6.36 13.37 -17.53
C MET A 46 -6.82 14.59 -18.35
N ASP A 47 -7.41 15.57 -17.70
CA ASP A 47 -7.76 16.89 -18.25
C ASP A 47 -6.60 17.90 -18.18
N ASP A 48 -5.42 17.44 -17.78
CA ASP A 48 -4.21 18.24 -17.57
C ASP A 48 -4.34 19.33 -16.49
N MET A 49 -5.38 19.28 -15.68
CA MET A 49 -5.58 20.19 -14.55
C MET A 49 -5.04 19.58 -13.26
N THR A 50 -4.23 20.34 -12.52
CA THR A 50 -3.74 19.94 -11.19
C THR A 50 -4.78 20.26 -10.12
N ASP A 51 -5.28 19.21 -9.45
CA ASP A 51 -6.23 19.35 -8.34
C ASP A 51 -6.01 18.25 -7.29
N PHE A 52 -5.37 18.62 -6.18
CA PHE A 52 -5.07 17.70 -5.08
C PHE A 52 -6.32 17.18 -4.35
N ARG A 53 -7.46 17.92 -4.46
CA ARG A 53 -8.73 17.48 -3.87
C ARG A 53 -9.25 16.23 -4.57
N ARG A 54 -9.12 16.13 -5.89
CA ARG A 54 -9.50 14.92 -6.65
C ARG A 54 -8.73 13.70 -6.16
N THR A 55 -7.41 13.83 -6.02
CA THR A 55 -6.56 12.76 -5.48
C THR A 55 -6.98 12.38 -4.06
N ALA A 56 -7.21 13.37 -3.19
CA ALA A 56 -7.64 13.13 -1.82
C ALA A 56 -9.03 12.46 -1.74
N GLU A 57 -9.96 12.84 -2.61
CA GLU A 57 -11.29 12.21 -2.71
C GLU A 57 -11.21 10.74 -3.09
N VAL A 58 -10.32 10.38 -4.04
CA VAL A 58 -10.08 8.99 -4.42
C VAL A 58 -9.56 8.20 -3.22
N ILE A 59 -8.56 8.72 -2.51
CA ILE A 59 -8.00 8.09 -1.31
C ILE A 59 -9.09 7.93 -0.24
N ASN A 60 -9.88 8.96 0.03
CA ASN A 60 -10.95 8.92 1.02
C ASN A 60 -12.07 7.91 0.64
N LYS A 61 -12.41 7.77 -0.64
CA LYS A 61 -13.39 6.77 -1.12
C LYS A 61 -12.89 5.34 -0.96
N VAL A 62 -11.61 5.07 -1.23
CA VAL A 62 -10.98 3.77 -1.00
C VAL A 62 -10.82 3.51 0.51
N CYS A 63 -10.63 4.55 1.31
CA CYS A 63 -10.47 4.51 2.77
C CYS A 63 -9.35 3.55 3.22
N PRO A 64 -8.12 3.65 2.67
CA PRO A 64 -7.00 2.80 3.04
C PRO A 64 -6.47 3.13 4.45
N ASP A 65 -5.73 2.18 5.03
CA ASP A 65 -4.98 2.42 6.27
C ASP A 65 -3.62 3.05 5.97
N VAL A 66 -3.04 2.68 4.81
CA VAL A 66 -1.77 3.20 4.33
C VAL A 66 -1.74 3.26 2.79
N VAL A 67 -1.10 4.29 2.24
CA VAL A 67 -0.98 4.53 0.79
C VAL A 67 0.48 4.78 0.43
N ALA A 68 1.01 4.00 -0.51
CA ALA A 68 2.24 4.31 -1.24
C ALA A 68 1.88 5.27 -2.39
N VAL A 69 2.52 6.43 -2.45
CA VAL A 69 2.21 7.48 -3.43
C VAL A 69 3.43 7.77 -4.28
N GLN A 70 3.26 7.74 -5.59
CA GLN A 70 4.31 8.02 -6.57
C GLN A 70 4.04 9.33 -7.29
N GLU A 71 5.08 9.86 -7.92
CA GLU A 71 5.09 11.13 -8.66
C GLU A 71 4.68 12.34 -7.82
N LEU A 72 5.46 12.60 -6.79
CA LEU A 72 5.22 13.69 -5.84
C LEU A 72 6.20 14.83 -6.07
N ASP A 73 5.66 16.02 -6.27
CA ASP A 73 6.41 17.26 -6.20
C ASP A 73 6.44 17.79 -4.76
N SER A 74 7.59 18.29 -4.35
CA SER A 74 7.74 19.08 -3.13
C SER A 74 8.35 20.42 -3.48
N VAL A 75 7.55 21.48 -3.36
CA VAL A 75 7.93 22.90 -3.54
C VAL A 75 8.52 23.20 -4.93
N THR A 76 8.06 22.51 -5.97
CA THR A 76 8.47 22.76 -7.36
C THR A 76 7.71 23.92 -7.98
N GLY A 77 8.28 24.51 -9.05
CA GLY A 77 7.59 25.57 -9.81
C GLY A 77 6.25 25.09 -10.38
N ARG A 78 6.21 23.88 -10.96
CA ARG A 78 4.95 23.31 -11.54
C ARG A 78 3.90 22.99 -10.48
N SER A 79 4.28 22.73 -9.23
CA SER A 79 3.33 22.56 -8.11
C SER A 79 2.86 23.90 -7.53
N GLY A 80 3.32 25.04 -8.06
CA GLY A 80 3.08 26.37 -7.52
C GLY A 80 3.72 26.59 -6.15
N GLY A 81 4.88 25.96 -5.90
CA GLY A 81 5.60 26.04 -4.65
C GLY A 81 4.95 25.23 -3.52
N LYS A 82 4.01 24.32 -3.83
CA LYS A 82 3.31 23.50 -2.83
C LYS A 82 4.03 22.17 -2.62
N ASP A 83 3.96 21.68 -1.39
CA ASP A 83 4.27 20.31 -1.04
C ASP A 83 3.02 19.46 -1.27
N VAL A 84 2.99 18.75 -2.40
CA VAL A 84 1.81 18.01 -2.88
C VAL A 84 1.35 16.97 -1.86
N LEU A 85 2.28 16.21 -1.28
CA LEU A 85 1.93 15.17 -0.31
C LEU A 85 1.33 15.77 0.96
N ARG A 86 1.86 16.90 1.43
CA ARG A 86 1.35 17.60 2.61
C ARG A 86 -0.05 18.16 2.38
N GLU A 87 -0.32 18.70 1.19
CA GLU A 87 -1.66 19.18 0.81
C GLU A 87 -2.68 18.02 0.85
N ILE A 88 -2.33 16.88 0.25
CA ILE A 88 -3.20 15.69 0.25
C ILE A 88 -3.36 15.12 1.67
N ALA A 89 -2.30 15.10 2.48
CA ALA A 89 -2.35 14.67 3.88
C ALA A 89 -3.33 15.50 4.71
N GLY A 90 -3.34 16.81 4.51
CA GLY A 90 -4.31 17.71 5.15
C GLY A 90 -5.77 17.42 4.75
N LEU A 91 -6.02 17.07 3.49
CA LEU A 91 -7.35 16.74 2.96
C LEU A 91 -7.84 15.35 3.37
N THR A 92 -6.92 14.42 3.64
CA THR A 92 -7.22 13.03 4.03
C THR A 92 -7.12 12.79 5.53
N LEU A 93 -6.60 13.76 6.29
CA LEU A 93 -6.30 13.67 7.72
C LEU A 93 -5.35 12.52 8.07
N MET A 94 -4.40 12.24 7.16
CA MET A 94 -3.41 11.18 7.32
C MET A 94 -2.04 11.75 7.69
N HIS A 95 -1.23 10.97 8.39
CA HIS A 95 0.22 11.23 8.53
C HIS A 95 0.88 11.10 7.17
N HIS A 96 1.99 11.82 6.95
CA HIS A 96 2.72 11.78 5.68
C HIS A 96 4.22 11.69 5.89
N ILE A 97 4.88 10.99 4.98
CA ILE A 97 6.34 10.90 4.88
C ILE A 97 6.71 11.04 3.42
N TYR A 98 7.63 11.96 3.13
CA TYR A 98 8.14 12.21 1.77
C TYR A 98 9.57 11.69 1.64
N ALA A 99 9.89 11.10 0.51
CA ALA A 99 11.25 10.68 0.14
C ALA A 99 11.62 11.30 -1.22
N PRO A 100 12.58 12.22 -1.27
CA PRO A 100 13.05 12.80 -2.52
C PRO A 100 13.84 11.75 -3.31
N ALA A 101 13.68 11.76 -4.64
CA ALA A 101 14.48 11.01 -5.58
C ALA A 101 15.46 11.93 -6.32
N ILE A 102 14.98 13.09 -6.81
CA ILE A 102 15.76 14.06 -7.57
C ILE A 102 15.46 15.51 -7.16
N ASP A 103 16.37 16.41 -7.49
CA ASP A 103 16.11 17.85 -7.56
C ASP A 103 15.35 18.14 -8.85
N TYR A 104 14.27 18.89 -8.77
CA TYR A 104 13.42 19.16 -9.92
C TYR A 104 12.74 20.52 -9.79
N ASP A 105 12.82 21.34 -10.85
CA ASP A 105 12.08 22.60 -11.01
C ASP A 105 12.07 23.51 -9.74
N GLY A 106 13.26 23.69 -9.16
CA GLY A 106 13.47 24.52 -7.96
C GLY A 106 13.06 23.87 -6.63
N GLY A 107 12.53 22.67 -6.66
CA GLY A 107 12.17 21.86 -5.50
C GLY A 107 12.67 20.44 -5.61
N LYS A 108 11.87 19.47 -5.19
CA LYS A 108 12.17 18.03 -5.21
C LYS A 108 11.03 17.27 -5.88
N TYR A 109 11.39 16.15 -6.52
CA TYR A 109 10.45 15.16 -7.03
C TYR A 109 10.78 13.79 -6.43
N GLY A 110 9.75 12.99 -6.12
CA GLY A 110 9.98 11.72 -5.48
C GLY A 110 8.69 10.94 -5.18
N ILE A 111 8.74 10.23 -4.08
CA ILE A 111 7.68 9.33 -3.62
C ILE A 111 7.30 9.64 -2.18
N GLY A 112 6.19 9.07 -1.71
CA GLY A 112 5.77 9.29 -0.34
C GLY A 112 4.84 8.23 0.19
N MET A 113 4.43 8.43 1.44
CA MET A 113 3.47 7.56 2.10
C MET A 113 2.48 8.40 2.91
N LEU A 114 1.21 7.99 2.83
CA LEU A 114 0.16 8.47 3.71
C LEU A 114 -0.31 7.34 4.61
N SER A 115 -0.61 7.59 5.89
CA SER A 115 -1.07 6.56 6.81
C SER A 115 -2.02 7.13 7.88
N LYS A 116 -3.01 6.32 8.29
CA LYS A 116 -3.84 6.64 9.46
C LYS A 116 -3.05 6.47 10.75
N GLU A 117 -2.26 5.41 10.83
CA GLU A 117 -1.38 5.14 11.96
C GLU A 117 -0.14 6.03 11.88
N LYS A 118 0.31 6.55 13.02
CA LYS A 118 1.58 7.28 13.09
C LYS A 118 2.75 6.30 12.92
N PRO A 119 3.64 6.54 11.93
CA PRO A 119 4.82 5.70 11.75
C PRO A 119 5.74 5.71 12.97
N LEU A 120 6.36 4.56 13.27
CA LEU A 120 7.40 4.42 14.29
C LEU A 120 8.74 5.00 13.81
N GLY A 121 9.03 4.84 12.53
CA GLY A 121 10.24 5.32 11.89
C GLY A 121 10.22 5.14 10.39
N TYR A 122 11.18 5.78 9.72
CA TYR A 122 11.35 5.63 8.28
C TYR A 122 12.78 5.84 7.85
N ARG A 123 13.12 5.31 6.70
CA ARG A 123 14.33 5.60 5.94
C ARG A 123 14.03 5.49 4.45
N TYR A 124 14.89 6.07 3.63
CA TYR A 124 14.84 5.83 2.19
C TYR A 124 16.23 5.56 1.64
N LEU A 125 16.27 4.81 0.54
CA LEU A 125 17.48 4.44 -0.17
C LEU A 125 17.37 4.91 -1.62
N SER A 126 18.48 5.34 -2.20
CA SER A 126 18.54 5.61 -3.62
C SER A 126 18.51 4.29 -4.39
N LEU A 127 17.75 4.26 -5.49
CA LEU A 127 17.70 3.17 -6.44
C LEU A 127 18.22 3.64 -7.80
N PRO A 128 18.74 2.72 -8.64
CA PRO A 128 19.16 3.03 -10.00
C PRO A 128 18.03 3.58 -10.87
N GLY A 129 18.38 4.51 -11.72
CA GLY A 129 17.53 5.07 -12.77
C GLY A 129 18.37 5.97 -13.64
N ARG A 130 18.69 5.52 -14.87
CA ARG A 130 19.52 6.29 -15.83
C ARG A 130 18.81 7.49 -16.40
N GLU A 131 17.48 7.45 -16.50
CA GLU A 131 16.64 8.57 -16.89
C GLU A 131 16.45 9.57 -15.77
N GLU A 132 16.25 9.08 -14.54
CA GLU A 132 16.21 9.84 -13.30
C GLU A 132 16.45 8.90 -12.11
N ALA A 133 17.10 9.37 -11.05
CA ALA A 133 17.33 8.58 -9.86
C ALA A 133 16.00 8.20 -9.22
N ARG A 134 15.93 6.97 -8.69
CA ARG A 134 14.75 6.41 -8.04
C ARG A 134 14.98 6.25 -6.53
N ALA A 135 13.92 5.99 -5.81
CA ALA A 135 13.99 5.80 -4.36
C ALA A 135 13.14 4.62 -3.89
N LEU A 136 13.57 4.01 -2.80
CA LEU A 136 12.81 3.07 -1.99
C LEU A 136 12.56 3.72 -0.63
N LEU A 137 11.32 4.09 -0.35
CA LEU A 137 10.90 4.56 0.97
C LEU A 137 10.47 3.36 1.81
N VAL A 138 11.05 3.20 2.99
CA VAL A 138 10.76 2.14 3.96
C VAL A 138 10.17 2.77 5.20
N VAL A 139 8.94 2.42 5.54
CA VAL A 139 8.23 2.95 6.70
C VAL A 139 7.85 1.82 7.64
N GLU A 140 8.21 1.97 8.91
CA GLU A 140 7.91 1.01 9.96
C GLU A 140 6.67 1.44 10.74
N PHE A 141 5.72 0.53 10.89
CA PHE A 141 4.55 0.63 11.73
C PHE A 141 4.61 -0.39 12.87
N GLU A 142 3.64 -0.35 13.80
CA GLU A 142 3.62 -1.26 14.95
C GLU A 142 3.65 -2.73 14.50
N LYS A 143 2.84 -3.11 13.54
CA LYS A 143 2.59 -4.50 13.14
C LYS A 143 3.22 -4.91 11.82
N TYR A 144 3.73 -3.99 11.00
CA TYR A 144 4.22 -4.26 9.65
C TYR A 144 5.22 -3.21 9.19
N ILE A 145 5.90 -3.51 8.09
CA ILE A 145 6.72 -2.56 7.32
C ILE A 145 6.06 -2.38 5.95
N TYR A 146 5.90 -1.14 5.51
CA TYR A 146 5.39 -0.84 4.18
C TYR A 146 6.37 0.02 3.41
N CYS A 147 6.68 -0.40 2.19
CA CYS A 147 7.61 0.29 1.31
C CYS A 147 6.90 0.88 0.10
N CYS A 148 7.33 2.06 -0.30
CA CYS A 148 6.93 2.73 -1.53
C CYS A 148 8.11 2.83 -2.47
N THR A 149 7.87 2.58 -3.77
CA THR A 149 8.85 2.81 -4.83
C THR A 149 8.18 3.29 -6.11
N HIS A 150 8.96 3.91 -6.98
CA HIS A 150 8.67 4.17 -8.38
C HIS A 150 9.93 3.81 -9.15
N LEU A 151 9.88 2.69 -9.88
CA LEU A 151 11.08 2.13 -10.50
C LEU A 151 11.38 2.77 -11.85
N SER A 152 12.60 2.54 -12.37
CA SER A 152 13.08 3.01 -13.65
C SER A 152 12.24 2.45 -14.82
N LEU A 153 12.13 3.22 -15.89
CA LEU A 153 11.58 2.76 -17.16
C LEU A 153 12.48 1.71 -17.83
N THR A 154 13.75 1.65 -17.43
CA THR A 154 14.75 0.73 -17.99
C THR A 154 14.82 -0.57 -17.20
N GLU A 155 14.70 -1.72 -17.87
CA GLU A 155 14.67 -3.03 -17.21
C GLU A 155 15.95 -3.34 -16.46
N GLU A 156 17.13 -3.00 -17.02
CA GLU A 156 18.41 -3.22 -16.36
C GLU A 156 18.51 -2.50 -15.01
N ASP A 157 17.98 -1.26 -14.92
CA ASP A 157 17.99 -0.49 -13.68
C ASP A 157 17.01 -1.08 -12.67
N ARG A 158 15.84 -1.57 -13.12
CA ARG A 158 14.91 -2.34 -12.28
C ARG A 158 15.57 -3.59 -11.74
N MET A 159 16.31 -4.32 -12.56
CA MET A 159 17.04 -5.52 -12.14
C MET A 159 18.14 -5.18 -11.12
N LEU A 160 18.81 -4.04 -11.23
CA LEU A 160 19.79 -3.55 -10.24
C LEU A 160 19.11 -3.10 -8.93
N SER A 161 17.85 -2.69 -8.98
CA SER A 161 17.07 -2.33 -7.77
C SER A 161 16.65 -3.55 -6.95
N LEU A 162 16.46 -4.70 -7.59
CA LEU A 162 15.95 -5.91 -6.95
C LEU A 162 16.81 -6.44 -5.78
N PRO A 163 18.16 -6.52 -5.87
CA PRO A 163 19.00 -6.89 -4.73
C PRO A 163 18.85 -5.96 -3.53
N VAL A 164 18.68 -4.65 -3.75
CA VAL A 164 18.45 -3.67 -2.67
C VAL A 164 17.11 -3.95 -1.98
N ILE A 165 16.05 -4.16 -2.75
CA ILE A 165 14.71 -4.49 -2.24
C ILE A 165 14.76 -5.80 -1.44
N ARG A 166 15.40 -6.85 -1.96
CA ARG A 166 15.60 -8.14 -1.29
C ARG A 166 16.33 -8.01 0.03
N GLN A 167 17.41 -7.24 0.06
CA GLN A 167 18.20 -7.02 1.27
C GLN A 167 17.37 -6.33 2.36
N VAL A 168 16.60 -5.32 2.00
CA VAL A 168 15.71 -4.61 2.94
C VAL A 168 14.65 -5.56 3.48
N ALA A 169 13.98 -6.32 2.61
CA ALA A 169 12.96 -7.28 3.00
C ALA A 169 13.52 -8.41 3.89
N ALA A 170 14.70 -8.94 3.55
CA ALA A 170 15.35 -10.00 4.33
C ALA A 170 15.78 -9.55 5.74
N SER A 171 16.01 -8.25 5.94
CA SER A 171 16.35 -7.66 7.25
C SER A 171 15.12 -7.30 8.10
N ALA A 172 13.92 -7.45 7.54
CA ALA A 172 12.69 -7.14 8.25
C ALA A 172 12.38 -8.17 9.35
N ASN A 173 11.89 -7.68 10.48
CA ASN A 173 11.45 -8.48 11.62
C ASN A 173 9.93 -8.48 11.81
N LYS A 174 9.22 -7.87 10.86
CA LYS A 174 7.75 -7.76 10.80
C LYS A 174 7.29 -8.10 9.38
N PRO A 175 5.99 -8.41 9.16
CA PRO A 175 5.42 -8.55 7.83
C PRO A 175 5.81 -7.38 6.94
N PHE A 176 6.39 -7.69 5.78
CA PHE A 176 6.96 -6.71 4.88
C PHE A 176 6.18 -6.65 3.57
N PHE A 177 5.73 -5.45 3.24
CA PHE A 177 5.02 -5.16 1.99
C PHE A 177 5.76 -4.10 1.20
N ILE A 178 5.72 -4.23 -0.12
CA ILE A 178 6.22 -3.22 -1.06
C ILE A 178 5.15 -2.92 -2.10
N ALA A 179 4.99 -1.66 -2.43
CA ALA A 179 4.08 -1.24 -3.48
C ALA A 179 4.63 -0.05 -4.27
N GLY A 180 4.09 0.11 -5.45
CA GLY A 180 4.39 1.24 -6.32
C GLY A 180 4.16 0.94 -7.78
N ASP A 181 4.47 1.94 -8.57
CA ASP A 181 4.64 1.83 -10.00
C ASP A 181 6.01 1.17 -10.26
N MET A 182 5.95 -0.08 -10.70
CA MET A 182 7.17 -0.87 -10.98
C MET A 182 7.68 -0.64 -12.41
N ASN A 183 6.94 0.09 -13.26
CA ASN A 183 7.24 0.29 -14.68
C ASN A 183 7.59 -1.03 -15.41
N ALA A 184 6.93 -2.11 -15.02
CA ALA A 184 7.25 -3.47 -15.43
C ALA A 184 5.97 -4.25 -15.74
N HIS A 185 5.88 -4.83 -16.93
CA HIS A 185 4.77 -5.71 -17.30
C HIS A 185 4.82 -7.05 -16.55
N PRO A 186 3.68 -7.74 -16.40
CA PRO A 186 3.58 -9.01 -15.67
C PRO A 186 4.52 -10.12 -16.14
N ASP A 187 4.87 -10.12 -17.42
CA ASP A 187 5.75 -11.08 -18.08
C ASP A 187 7.22 -10.63 -18.18
N SER A 188 7.57 -9.44 -17.65
CA SER A 188 8.94 -8.93 -17.62
C SER A 188 9.86 -9.79 -16.75
N GLU A 189 11.17 -9.73 -17.04
CA GLU A 189 12.19 -10.43 -16.25
C GLU A 189 12.17 -9.95 -14.80
N PHE A 190 12.00 -8.64 -14.58
CA PHE A 190 11.92 -8.08 -13.25
C PHE A 190 10.79 -8.70 -12.41
N ILE A 191 9.56 -8.77 -12.93
CA ILE A 191 8.42 -9.37 -12.22
C ILE A 191 8.62 -10.86 -11.99
N ARG A 192 9.19 -11.60 -12.96
CA ARG A 192 9.53 -13.02 -12.78
C ARG A 192 10.52 -13.21 -11.63
N GLN A 193 11.57 -12.40 -11.57
CA GLN A 193 12.57 -12.47 -10.53
C GLN A 193 12.05 -11.99 -9.16
N LEU A 194 11.18 -10.98 -9.13
CA LEU A 194 10.53 -10.51 -7.91
C LEU A 194 9.71 -11.63 -7.25
N LYS A 195 8.99 -12.41 -8.04
CA LYS A 195 8.17 -13.55 -7.57
C LYS A 195 8.95 -14.67 -6.89
N ASN A 196 10.27 -14.73 -7.03
CA ASN A 196 11.07 -15.73 -6.30
C ASN A 196 11.08 -15.48 -4.79
N ASP A 197 10.90 -14.21 -4.37
CA ASP A 197 10.99 -13.80 -2.97
C ASP A 197 9.71 -13.11 -2.47
N PHE A 198 8.81 -12.72 -3.38
CA PHE A 198 7.60 -11.97 -3.07
C PHE A 198 6.35 -12.61 -3.67
N VAL A 199 5.26 -12.54 -2.92
CA VAL A 199 3.92 -12.88 -3.41
C VAL A 199 3.24 -11.60 -3.88
N ILE A 200 2.87 -11.54 -5.16
CA ILE A 200 2.08 -10.41 -5.68
C ILE A 200 0.66 -10.51 -5.12
N LEU A 201 0.21 -9.45 -4.46
CA LEU A 201 -1.11 -9.38 -3.82
C LEU A 201 -2.19 -8.78 -4.73
N THR A 202 -1.80 -8.03 -5.75
CA THR A 202 -2.71 -7.44 -6.74
C THR A 202 -3.01 -8.40 -7.88
N ASP A 203 -4.07 -8.14 -8.61
CA ASP A 203 -4.46 -8.90 -9.79
C ASP A 203 -3.66 -8.39 -11.00
N MET A 204 -2.73 -9.20 -11.49
CA MET A 204 -1.85 -8.84 -12.59
C MET A 204 -2.52 -8.85 -13.97
N GLU A 205 -3.75 -9.38 -14.07
CA GLU A 205 -4.54 -9.39 -15.30
C GLU A 205 -5.38 -8.12 -15.45
N LYS A 206 -5.41 -7.27 -14.41
CA LYS A 206 -6.17 -6.02 -14.41
C LYS A 206 -5.24 -4.84 -14.64
N PRO A 207 -5.29 -4.23 -15.82
CA PRO A 207 -4.43 -3.11 -16.17
C PRO A 207 -4.73 -1.86 -15.32
N THR A 208 -3.70 -1.05 -15.11
CA THR A 208 -3.73 0.16 -14.27
C THR A 208 -3.44 1.44 -15.04
N PHE A 209 -2.85 1.32 -16.24
CA PHE A 209 -2.44 2.42 -17.10
C PHE A 209 -2.84 2.20 -18.57
N PRO A 210 -3.17 3.24 -19.35
CA PRO A 210 -3.57 4.56 -18.88
C PRO A 210 -4.96 4.52 -18.21
N ALA A 211 -5.24 5.47 -17.31
CA ALA A 211 -6.42 5.39 -16.44
C ALA A 211 -7.77 5.38 -17.17
N ASP A 212 -7.89 6.06 -18.31
CA ASP A 212 -9.13 6.15 -19.12
C ASP A 212 -9.43 4.85 -19.88
N LYS A 213 -8.40 4.20 -20.44
CA LYS A 213 -8.50 2.95 -21.21
C LYS A 213 -7.32 2.03 -20.86
N PRO A 214 -7.30 1.45 -19.67
CA PRO A 214 -6.14 0.71 -19.22
C PRO A 214 -5.90 -0.56 -20.06
N ASP A 215 -4.66 -0.73 -20.50
CA ASP A 215 -4.18 -1.89 -21.23
C ASP A 215 -2.81 -2.39 -20.71
N GLU A 216 -2.18 -1.63 -19.80
CA GLU A 216 -0.90 -1.99 -19.17
C GLU A 216 -1.06 -2.17 -17.64
N THR A 217 -0.44 -3.21 -17.10
CA THR A 217 -0.33 -3.42 -15.64
C THR A 217 1.08 -3.04 -15.21
N LEU A 218 1.21 -1.91 -14.52
CA LEU A 218 2.49 -1.34 -14.08
C LEU A 218 2.58 -1.21 -12.55
N ASP A 219 1.44 -1.17 -11.87
CA ASP A 219 1.32 -0.94 -10.43
C ASP A 219 1.10 -2.25 -9.68
N TYR A 220 1.88 -2.48 -8.62
CA TYR A 220 1.83 -3.71 -7.85
C TYR A 220 1.87 -3.46 -6.35
N ILE A 221 1.25 -4.36 -5.60
CA ILE A 221 1.44 -4.55 -4.17
C ILE A 221 1.93 -5.98 -3.98
N ALA A 222 3.05 -6.15 -3.30
CA ALA A 222 3.65 -7.43 -3.03
C ALA A 222 4.03 -7.58 -1.55
N ALA A 223 4.02 -8.81 -1.06
CA ALA A 223 4.46 -9.17 0.29
C ALA A 223 5.67 -10.10 0.23
N TYR A 224 6.60 -9.96 1.16
CA TYR A 224 7.77 -10.82 1.24
C TYR A 224 7.37 -12.26 1.59
N ALA A 225 7.81 -13.21 0.80
CA ALA A 225 7.29 -14.59 0.84
C ALA A 225 7.61 -15.36 2.13
N LYS A 226 8.68 -14.97 2.87
CA LYS A 226 8.98 -15.54 4.19
C LYS A 226 7.90 -15.27 5.22
N ASP A 227 7.10 -14.22 4.98
CA ASP A 227 6.06 -13.74 5.90
C ASP A 227 4.67 -14.29 5.54
N THR A 228 4.58 -15.27 4.60
CA THR A 228 3.29 -15.80 4.12
C THR A 228 2.45 -16.42 5.23
N VAL A 229 3.05 -16.80 6.36
CA VAL A 229 2.32 -17.24 7.57
C VAL A 229 1.76 -16.07 8.36
N ALA A 230 2.33 -14.86 8.17
CA ALA A 230 2.00 -13.68 8.95
C ALA A 230 0.87 -12.82 8.34
N PHE A 231 0.39 -13.16 7.14
CA PHE A 231 -0.73 -12.46 6.51
C PHE A 231 -1.53 -13.37 5.57
N THR A 232 -2.81 -13.02 5.36
CA THR A 232 -3.68 -13.64 4.36
C THR A 232 -4.32 -12.55 3.51
N ARG A 233 -4.10 -12.58 2.18
CA ARG A 233 -4.81 -11.71 1.26
C ARG A 233 -6.29 -12.11 1.20
N THR A 234 -7.19 -11.18 1.45
CA THR A 234 -8.64 -11.42 1.37
C THR A 234 -9.24 -10.94 0.05
N SER A 235 -8.74 -9.83 -0.49
CA SER A 235 -9.17 -9.29 -1.79
C SER A 235 -8.15 -8.31 -2.34
N SER A 236 -8.21 -8.07 -3.67
CA SER A 236 -7.51 -6.98 -4.34
C SER A 236 -8.41 -6.35 -5.39
N ARG A 237 -8.18 -5.07 -5.66
CA ARG A 237 -8.93 -4.32 -6.68
C ARG A 237 -8.04 -3.27 -7.35
N VAL A 238 -8.27 -3.07 -8.64
CA VAL A 238 -7.99 -1.83 -9.33
C VAL A 238 -9.24 -0.95 -9.17
N TRP A 239 -9.06 0.24 -8.60
CA TRP A 239 -10.17 1.17 -8.41
C TRP A 239 -10.45 1.91 -9.71
N GLU A 240 -11.72 1.94 -10.14
CA GLU A 240 -12.11 2.65 -11.36
C GLU A 240 -12.09 4.16 -11.12
N GLU A 241 -10.98 4.78 -11.49
CA GLU A 241 -10.78 6.22 -11.47
C GLU A 241 -10.11 6.66 -12.78
N PRO A 242 -10.89 7.12 -13.77
CA PRO A 242 -10.37 7.40 -15.10
C PRO A 242 -9.82 8.82 -15.27
N ALA A 243 -9.90 9.69 -14.26
CA ALA A 243 -9.70 11.12 -14.47
C ALA A 243 -8.69 11.79 -13.54
N ALA A 244 -8.53 11.31 -12.30
CA ALA A 244 -7.73 12.02 -11.29
C ALA A 244 -6.21 11.86 -11.45
N SER A 245 -5.75 10.86 -12.22
CA SER A 245 -4.37 10.60 -12.62
C SER A 245 -4.40 9.84 -13.94
N ASP A 246 -3.24 9.61 -14.55
CA ASP A 246 -3.07 8.69 -15.68
C ASP A 246 -2.90 7.23 -15.25
N HIS A 247 -2.72 6.95 -13.96
CA HIS A 247 -2.80 5.62 -13.38
C HIS A 247 -4.08 5.42 -12.58
N ARG A 248 -4.60 4.18 -12.58
CA ARG A 248 -5.66 3.76 -11.66
C ARG A 248 -5.05 3.29 -10.34
N PRO A 249 -5.60 3.71 -9.19
CA PRO A 249 -5.10 3.24 -7.91
C PRO A 249 -5.44 1.76 -7.69
N ILE A 250 -4.54 1.06 -7.03
CA ILE A 250 -4.69 -0.33 -6.64
C ILE A 250 -4.73 -0.46 -5.12
N PHE A 251 -5.51 -1.40 -4.62
CA PHE A 251 -5.48 -1.73 -3.19
C PHE A 251 -5.73 -3.21 -2.93
N THR A 252 -5.24 -3.66 -1.78
CA THR A 252 -5.49 -5.00 -1.26
C THR A 252 -5.97 -4.92 0.18
N LEU A 253 -6.80 -5.88 0.55
CA LEU A 253 -7.22 -6.14 1.93
C LEU A 253 -6.50 -7.39 2.41
N SER A 254 -5.73 -7.27 3.47
CA SER A 254 -4.95 -8.36 4.05
C SER A 254 -5.26 -8.49 5.55
N LEU A 255 -5.41 -9.74 6.01
CA LEU A 255 -5.40 -10.05 7.43
C LEU A 255 -3.95 -10.25 7.87
N ILE A 256 -3.50 -9.49 8.86
CA ILE A 256 -2.18 -9.69 9.47
C ILE A 256 -2.36 -10.65 10.64
N HIS A 257 -1.63 -11.76 10.62
CA HIS A 257 -1.59 -12.71 11.73
C HIS A 257 -0.47 -12.29 12.68
N ILE A 258 -0.86 -11.80 13.86
CA ILE A 258 0.09 -11.45 14.90
C ILE A 258 0.30 -12.73 15.73
N SER A 259 1.52 -13.28 15.68
CA SER A 259 1.91 -14.25 16.70
C SER A 259 2.03 -13.48 18.01
N GLU A 260 1.19 -13.79 18.99
CA GLU A 260 1.46 -13.31 20.35
C GLU A 260 2.81 -13.88 20.82
N PRO A 261 3.61 -13.07 21.51
CA PRO A 261 4.94 -13.48 21.98
C PRO A 261 4.88 -14.61 23.02
#